data_54478473f9855e1e16a4912a8a0f85ee
#
_entry.id   54478473f9855e1e16a4912a8a0f85ee
#
_cell.length_a   1.000
_cell.length_b   1.000
_cell.length_c   1.000
_cell.angle_alpha   90.00
_cell.angle_beta   90.00
_cell.angle_gamma   90.00
#
_symmetry.space_group_name_H-M   'P 1'
#
loop_
_entity.id
_entity.type
_entity.pdbx_description
1 polymer ?
#
loop_
_entity_poly.entity_id
_entity_poly.type
_entity_poly.pdbx_seq_one_letter_code
_entity_poly.pdbx_strand_id
1 'polypeptide(L)'
;MGFAVCSNTRGNEIYEAGGVYLHAPLFSDRYQSFSQGFAIGERGIDYAGGIALIVDYSGNDHYLGDIYNQGVGYWYSAGLMYDGAGNDTYEMTQYGQGSGIHLAIGGLIDVDGHDSYTMHSGLGQGSSHDYAASVMMDRGGSDRYLGNTSCNGASLTNSACIFIDRSGNDIYAGKRSGSINFGRPERGFISIGIFIDMEGDDDYLGFMDNGVQWQHTDVGVGIDLTAPVAENAPKITSGPTGPGAEVEIPEIAYYEGELSQEVFDEMWAIVTRWEVGDNQVIMPVVRERIIAFGPEVLPYIAGKVDDAAGSLEYRAFSMLLTSFMDIDPDGVREILRENLESDIQMRNRVALGVTGELKLTELEDDVAAILDNEDEAMQRRAISTLGSINSHVADARLYGYLENPDEAMVKASVEALFALDVYCFDEISPLLSHPYISVRETLINLIAGKMDMYEPDLRAVILEFASRVQGGNGDEIPIPYRAIRSILKVYAKAEYYPDEELSGAVLAMMESDDWAIRADAVRIVNHWNEIARKALDTSADPSYAMVLVDYAEWVDSEMRRILVREENPYVLFELNRED
;
A
#
# COMPACT_ATOMS: atom_id res chain seq x y z
N MET A 1 6.80 -20.83 -1.27
CA MET A 1 5.99 -20.65 -2.50
C MET A 1 5.26 -21.95 -2.79
N GLY A 2 3.93 -21.89 -3.01
CA GLY A 2 3.12 -23.06 -3.41
C GLY A 2 2.82 -22.99 -4.91
N PHE A 3 2.68 -24.14 -5.56
CA PHE A 3 2.23 -24.23 -6.94
C PHE A 3 1.08 -25.23 -7.02
N ALA A 4 -0.05 -24.82 -7.59
CA ALA A 4 -1.23 -25.65 -7.75
C ALA A 4 -1.78 -25.53 -9.19
N VAL A 5 -2.12 -26.67 -9.77
CA VAL A 5 -2.79 -26.73 -11.08
C VAL A 5 -3.99 -27.65 -10.96
N CYS A 6 -5.14 -27.16 -11.43
CA CYS A 6 -6.30 -27.99 -11.74
C CYS A 6 -6.48 -27.99 -13.26
N SER A 7 -6.63 -29.13 -13.89
CA SER A 7 -6.81 -29.19 -15.34
C SER A 7 -7.90 -30.21 -15.69
N ASN A 8 -8.82 -29.78 -16.55
CA ASN A 8 -9.81 -30.61 -17.19
C ASN A 8 -9.65 -30.54 -18.71
N THR A 9 -10.05 -31.55 -19.41
CA THR A 9 -9.92 -31.59 -20.89
C THR A 9 -11.25 -31.58 -21.64
N ARG A 10 -12.31 -32.01 -21.00
CA ARG A 10 -13.65 -32.07 -21.59
C ARG A 10 -14.70 -32.37 -20.55
N GLY A 11 -15.86 -31.83 -20.70
CA GLY A 11 -17.06 -32.15 -19.91
C GLY A 11 -17.94 -30.93 -19.81
N ASN A 12 -18.92 -30.99 -18.95
CA ASN A 12 -19.71 -29.86 -18.50
C ASN A 12 -19.66 -29.91 -17.00
N GLU A 13 -18.71 -29.20 -16.44
CA GLU A 13 -18.38 -29.29 -15.05
C GLU A 13 -19.15 -28.24 -14.22
N ILE A 14 -19.23 -28.50 -12.92
CA ILE A 14 -19.67 -27.52 -11.94
C ILE A 14 -18.53 -27.35 -10.94
N TYR A 15 -17.84 -26.24 -11.03
CA TYR A 15 -16.80 -25.82 -10.09
C TYR A 15 -17.44 -24.93 -9.03
N GLU A 16 -17.84 -25.53 -7.92
CA GLU A 16 -18.48 -24.81 -6.80
C GLU A 16 -17.54 -24.73 -5.60
N ALA A 17 -17.39 -23.52 -5.03
CA ALA A 17 -16.54 -23.29 -3.87
C ALA A 17 -17.12 -22.23 -2.94
N GLY A 18 -16.93 -22.43 -1.62
CA GLY A 18 -17.42 -21.53 -0.56
C GLY A 18 -18.18 -22.27 0.52
N GLY A 19 -19.05 -21.56 1.24
CA GLY A 19 -19.98 -22.12 2.21
C GLY A 19 -19.41 -22.52 3.57
N VAL A 20 -18.10 -22.32 3.83
CA VAL A 20 -17.47 -22.71 5.10
C VAL A 20 -17.00 -21.52 5.92
N TYR A 21 -16.24 -20.59 5.34
CA TYR A 21 -15.63 -19.48 6.04
C TYR A 21 -16.25 -18.16 5.61
N LEU A 22 -16.96 -17.49 6.52
CA LEU A 22 -17.54 -16.17 6.25
C LEU A 22 -16.44 -15.12 6.06
N HIS A 23 -16.68 -14.19 5.14
CA HIS A 23 -15.79 -13.05 4.90
C HIS A 23 -16.16 -11.83 5.77
N ALA A 24 -16.37 -12.05 7.06
CA ALA A 24 -16.56 -10.98 8.02
C ALA A 24 -15.22 -10.21 8.26
N PRO A 25 -15.25 -8.87 8.48
CA PRO A 25 -16.45 -8.05 8.64
C PRO A 25 -17.01 -7.44 7.34
N LEU A 26 -16.34 -7.59 6.16
CA LEU A 26 -16.76 -6.91 4.93
C LEU A 26 -18.12 -7.42 4.41
N PHE A 27 -18.34 -8.73 4.46
CA PHE A 27 -19.59 -9.36 4.05
C PHE A 27 -20.01 -10.39 5.11
N SER A 28 -21.11 -10.14 5.77
CA SER A 28 -21.62 -11.00 6.84
C SER A 28 -22.35 -12.25 6.33
N ASP A 29 -22.65 -12.30 5.04
CA ASP A 29 -23.45 -13.33 4.36
C ASP A 29 -22.73 -13.96 3.16
N ARG A 30 -21.42 -13.73 3.01
CA ARG A 30 -20.60 -14.24 1.90
C ARG A 30 -19.40 -15.01 2.41
N TYR A 31 -18.94 -15.96 1.61
CA TYR A 31 -17.92 -16.92 2.01
C TYR A 31 -16.61 -16.71 1.25
N GLN A 32 -15.50 -17.02 1.91
CA GLN A 32 -14.19 -17.10 1.28
C GLN A 32 -14.11 -18.44 0.53
N SER A 33 -13.91 -18.39 -0.79
CA SER A 33 -13.90 -19.58 -1.64
C SER A 33 -12.51 -20.20 -1.76
N PHE A 34 -11.46 -19.39 -1.93
CA PHE A 34 -10.06 -19.81 -2.05
C PHE A 34 -9.85 -20.93 -3.08
N SER A 35 -10.42 -20.80 -4.25
CA SER A 35 -10.49 -21.84 -5.27
C SER A 35 -10.38 -21.31 -6.71
N GLN A 36 -10.49 -22.17 -7.70
CA GLN A 36 -10.60 -21.84 -9.13
C GLN A 36 -9.46 -20.91 -9.62
N GLY A 37 -8.20 -21.31 -9.36
CA GLY A 37 -7.04 -20.51 -9.75
C GLY A 37 -6.71 -19.36 -8.78
N PHE A 38 -7.14 -19.43 -7.53
CA PHE A 38 -6.79 -18.47 -6.50
C PHE A 38 -5.45 -18.78 -5.85
N ALA A 39 -4.61 -17.75 -5.70
CA ALA A 39 -3.37 -17.83 -4.95
C ALA A 39 -3.24 -16.67 -3.97
N ILE A 40 -2.65 -16.93 -2.82
CA ILE A 40 -2.43 -15.94 -1.76
C ILE A 40 -1.04 -16.07 -1.15
N GLY A 41 -0.45 -14.93 -0.81
CA GLY A 41 0.73 -14.81 0.05
C GLY A 41 0.39 -14.25 1.42
N GLU A 42 1.37 -13.98 2.23
CA GLU A 42 1.20 -13.42 3.57
C GLU A 42 1.54 -11.94 3.59
N ARG A 43 0.62 -11.13 4.15
CA ARG A 43 0.80 -9.69 4.30
C ARG A 43 1.85 -9.41 5.39
N GLY A 44 2.83 -8.56 5.07
CA GLY A 44 3.77 -8.01 6.05
C GLY A 44 4.98 -8.88 6.38
N ILE A 45 5.22 -9.96 5.61
CA ILE A 45 6.42 -10.80 5.73
C ILE A 45 6.96 -11.06 4.32
N ASP A 46 8.26 -11.25 4.18
CA ASP A 46 8.97 -11.49 2.93
C ASP A 46 8.67 -12.87 2.29
N TYR A 47 7.45 -13.34 2.40
CA TYR A 47 7.02 -14.61 1.82
C TYR A 47 6.26 -14.38 0.51
N ALA A 48 6.88 -14.79 -0.59
CA ALA A 48 6.19 -14.91 -1.84
C ALA A 48 4.99 -15.86 -1.69
N GLY A 49 3.84 -15.42 -2.22
CA GLY A 49 2.66 -16.25 -2.31
C GLY A 49 2.82 -17.40 -3.31
N GLY A 50 1.75 -18.14 -3.51
CA GLY A 50 1.68 -19.23 -4.45
C GLY A 50 1.44 -18.77 -5.89
N ILE A 51 1.52 -19.74 -6.80
CA ILE A 51 0.99 -19.66 -8.15
C ILE A 51 -0.11 -20.70 -8.26
N ALA A 52 -1.31 -20.29 -8.68
CA ALA A 52 -2.43 -21.19 -8.92
C ALA A 52 -2.93 -21.04 -10.36
N LEU A 53 -3.27 -22.15 -10.97
CA LEU A 53 -3.79 -22.20 -12.33
C LEU A 53 -4.96 -23.19 -12.38
N ILE A 54 -6.07 -22.76 -12.98
CA ILE A 54 -7.12 -23.65 -13.46
C ILE A 54 -7.15 -23.60 -14.97
N VAL A 55 -7.27 -24.74 -15.62
CA VAL A 55 -7.34 -24.89 -17.07
C VAL A 55 -8.47 -25.85 -17.38
N ASP A 56 -9.49 -25.36 -18.04
CA ASP A 56 -10.47 -26.16 -18.74
C ASP A 56 -10.27 -26.02 -20.26
N TYR A 57 -10.39 -27.08 -21.02
CA TYR A 57 -10.17 -27.00 -22.45
C TYR A 57 -11.48 -27.01 -23.24
N SER A 58 -12.55 -27.59 -22.72
CA SER A 58 -13.85 -27.55 -23.39
C SER A 58 -14.99 -28.13 -22.55
N GLY A 59 -16.09 -27.44 -22.56
CA GLY A 59 -17.33 -27.85 -21.91
C GLY A 59 -18.30 -26.69 -21.84
N ASN A 60 -19.49 -26.90 -21.29
CA ASN A 60 -20.32 -25.80 -20.85
C ASN A 60 -20.31 -25.81 -19.34
N ASP A 61 -19.48 -24.98 -18.75
CA ASP A 61 -19.08 -25.08 -17.38
C ASP A 61 -19.74 -24.03 -16.49
N HIS A 62 -19.83 -24.35 -15.22
CA HIS A 62 -20.34 -23.41 -14.21
C HIS A 62 -19.29 -23.17 -13.13
N TYR A 63 -18.74 -21.98 -13.07
CA TYR A 63 -17.77 -21.52 -12.08
C TYR A 63 -18.48 -20.67 -11.03
N LEU A 64 -18.78 -21.28 -9.90
CA LEU A 64 -19.57 -20.67 -8.83
C LEU A 64 -18.74 -20.47 -7.57
N GLY A 65 -18.79 -19.27 -7.02
CA GLY A 65 -18.15 -18.97 -5.75
C GLY A 65 -18.49 -17.58 -5.23
N ASP A 66 -17.96 -17.23 -4.09
CA ASP A 66 -18.26 -15.93 -3.48
C ASP A 66 -17.08 -14.95 -3.59
N ILE A 67 -16.01 -15.17 -2.81
CA ILE A 67 -14.89 -14.24 -2.70
C ILE A 67 -13.60 -15.02 -2.85
N TYR A 68 -12.62 -14.44 -3.58
CA TYR A 68 -11.32 -15.05 -3.84
C TYR A 68 -11.39 -16.32 -4.70
N ASN A 69 -11.83 -16.18 -5.95
CA ASN A 69 -11.82 -17.28 -6.91
C ASN A 69 -11.74 -16.78 -8.37
N GLN A 70 -11.71 -17.70 -9.33
CA GLN A 70 -11.71 -17.42 -10.78
C GLN A 70 -10.50 -16.59 -11.23
N GLY A 71 -9.28 -17.13 -11.02
CA GLY A 71 -8.04 -16.56 -11.53
C GLY A 71 -7.50 -15.36 -10.78
N VAL A 72 -7.50 -15.41 -9.45
CA VAL A 72 -7.12 -14.28 -8.59
C VAL A 72 -5.78 -14.47 -7.90
N GLY A 73 -4.91 -13.46 -8.02
CA GLY A 73 -3.76 -13.28 -7.15
C GLY A 73 -4.05 -12.30 -6.00
N TYR A 74 -3.63 -12.67 -4.78
CA TYR A 74 -3.80 -11.85 -3.58
C TYR A 74 -2.56 -11.92 -2.70
N TRP A 75 -1.92 -10.79 -2.41
CA TRP A 75 -0.64 -10.67 -1.69
C TRP A 75 0.48 -11.54 -2.30
N TYR A 76 1.39 -10.91 -3.06
CA TYR A 76 2.64 -11.50 -3.58
C TYR A 76 2.44 -12.82 -4.34
N SER A 77 1.33 -13.01 -5.03
CA SER A 77 0.95 -14.25 -5.69
C SER A 77 0.49 -14.06 -7.13
N ALA A 78 0.32 -15.15 -7.87
CA ALA A 78 -0.28 -15.15 -9.19
C ALA A 78 -1.42 -16.19 -9.26
N GLY A 79 -2.61 -15.72 -9.64
CA GLY A 79 -3.78 -16.56 -9.85
C GLY A 79 -4.24 -16.46 -11.30
N LEU A 80 -4.39 -17.61 -11.98
CA LEU A 80 -4.71 -17.66 -13.40
C LEU A 80 -5.83 -18.66 -13.67
N MET A 81 -6.69 -18.29 -14.64
CA MET A 81 -7.76 -19.13 -15.16
C MET A 81 -7.71 -19.11 -16.68
N TYR A 82 -7.90 -20.27 -17.26
CA TYR A 82 -8.01 -20.45 -18.71
C TYR A 82 -9.18 -21.38 -19.00
N ASP A 83 -10.10 -20.92 -19.84
CA ASP A 83 -11.13 -21.72 -20.46
C ASP A 83 -10.93 -21.77 -21.99
N GLY A 84 -11.17 -22.89 -22.59
CA GLY A 84 -10.83 -23.11 -23.97
C GLY A 84 -12.03 -23.07 -24.93
N ALA A 85 -13.19 -23.49 -24.51
CA ALA A 85 -14.42 -23.42 -25.31
C ALA A 85 -15.64 -23.93 -24.55
N GLY A 86 -16.73 -23.24 -24.68
CA GLY A 86 -18.02 -23.64 -24.13
C GLY A 86 -18.99 -22.48 -24.10
N ASN A 87 -20.15 -22.68 -23.52
CA ASN A 87 -21.00 -21.57 -23.12
C ASN A 87 -21.05 -21.59 -21.60
N ASP A 88 -20.23 -20.77 -21.01
CA ASP A 88 -19.85 -20.90 -19.62
C ASP A 88 -20.53 -19.87 -18.72
N THR A 89 -20.57 -20.15 -17.44
CA THR A 89 -21.14 -19.24 -16.45
C THR A 89 -20.14 -19.02 -15.33
N TYR A 90 -19.73 -17.79 -15.17
CA TYR A 90 -18.83 -17.33 -14.13
C TYR A 90 -19.61 -16.44 -13.15
N GLU A 91 -19.87 -16.92 -11.96
CA GLU A 91 -20.64 -16.19 -10.96
C GLU A 91 -19.88 -16.07 -9.63
N MET A 92 -19.75 -14.84 -9.15
CA MET A 92 -19.11 -14.58 -7.86
C MET A 92 -19.43 -13.21 -7.28
N THR A 93 -18.91 -12.93 -6.07
CA THR A 93 -19.23 -11.69 -5.37
C THR A 93 -18.11 -10.63 -5.49
N GLN A 94 -16.87 -10.95 -5.12
CA GLN A 94 -15.78 -9.97 -5.08
C GLN A 94 -14.40 -10.64 -5.18
N TYR A 95 -13.42 -9.90 -5.70
CA TYR A 95 -12.04 -10.36 -5.90
C TYR A 95 -11.99 -11.62 -6.75
N GLY A 96 -12.29 -11.48 -8.04
CA GLY A 96 -12.35 -12.59 -8.96
C GLY A 96 -12.29 -12.23 -10.43
N GLN A 97 -12.59 -13.21 -11.26
CA GLN A 97 -12.62 -13.08 -12.72
C GLN A 97 -11.38 -12.37 -13.27
N GLY A 98 -10.20 -12.95 -12.95
CA GLY A 98 -8.91 -12.45 -13.41
C GLY A 98 -8.35 -11.25 -12.67
N SER A 99 -8.75 -10.99 -11.43
CA SER A 99 -8.29 -9.80 -10.68
C SER A 99 -6.97 -9.98 -9.96
N GLY A 100 -6.14 -8.94 -9.95
CA GLY A 100 -4.93 -8.82 -9.13
C GLY A 100 -5.15 -7.87 -7.96
N ILE A 101 -4.82 -8.32 -6.73
CA ILE A 101 -5.10 -7.55 -5.51
C ILE A 101 -3.88 -7.58 -4.60
N HIS A 102 -3.38 -6.40 -4.20
CA HIS A 102 -2.26 -6.22 -3.28
C HIS A 102 -0.96 -6.92 -3.73
N LEU A 103 -0.17 -6.23 -4.58
CA LEU A 103 1.14 -6.71 -5.04
C LEU A 103 1.07 -8.09 -5.73
N ALA A 104 0.03 -8.33 -6.52
CA ALA A 104 -0.25 -9.64 -7.11
C ALA A 104 -0.63 -9.55 -8.59
N ILE A 105 -0.71 -10.70 -9.24
CA ILE A 105 -1.10 -10.83 -10.64
C ILE A 105 -2.36 -11.71 -10.71
N GLY A 106 -3.40 -11.22 -11.42
CA GLY A 106 -4.59 -11.98 -11.74
C GLY A 106 -4.78 -12.12 -13.24
N GLY A 107 -5.36 -13.22 -13.68
CA GLY A 107 -5.67 -13.41 -15.10
C GLY A 107 -6.80 -14.39 -15.35
N LEU A 108 -7.67 -14.05 -16.31
CA LEU A 108 -8.66 -14.93 -16.89
C LEU A 108 -8.59 -14.81 -18.40
N ILE A 109 -8.51 -15.94 -19.08
CA ILE A 109 -8.57 -16.03 -20.54
C ILE A 109 -9.66 -17.03 -20.88
N ASP A 110 -10.67 -16.58 -21.60
CA ASP A 110 -11.65 -17.39 -22.30
C ASP A 110 -11.38 -17.37 -23.81
N VAL A 111 -11.65 -18.45 -24.49
CA VAL A 111 -11.24 -18.56 -25.89
C VAL A 111 -12.42 -18.57 -26.87
N ASP A 112 -13.52 -19.21 -26.54
CA ASP A 112 -14.67 -19.36 -27.48
C ASP A 112 -15.92 -19.79 -26.72
N GLY A 113 -16.98 -19.03 -26.83
CA GLY A 113 -18.27 -19.39 -26.22
C GLY A 113 -19.30 -18.28 -26.29
N HIS A 114 -20.45 -18.51 -25.68
CA HIS A 114 -21.42 -17.48 -25.35
C HIS A 114 -21.57 -17.46 -23.84
N ASP A 115 -20.81 -16.58 -23.19
CA ASP A 115 -20.50 -16.69 -21.82
C ASP A 115 -21.25 -15.67 -20.94
N SER A 116 -21.31 -15.93 -19.65
CA SER A 116 -21.95 -15.03 -18.71
C SER A 116 -21.07 -14.80 -17.49
N TYR A 117 -20.53 -13.61 -17.38
CA TYR A 117 -19.68 -13.16 -16.28
C TYR A 117 -20.47 -12.28 -15.33
N THR A 118 -20.70 -12.74 -14.11
CA THR A 118 -21.47 -12.00 -13.08
C THR A 118 -20.64 -11.69 -11.85
N MET A 119 -20.52 -10.40 -11.54
CA MET A 119 -19.90 -9.88 -10.33
C MET A 119 -20.93 -9.14 -9.47
N HIS A 120 -21.28 -9.70 -8.32
CA HIS A 120 -22.32 -9.11 -7.46
C HIS A 120 -21.84 -7.85 -6.68
N SER A 121 -20.55 -7.71 -6.44
CA SER A 121 -19.96 -6.54 -5.76
C SER A 121 -18.96 -5.81 -6.65
N GLY A 122 -17.71 -6.22 -6.71
CA GLY A 122 -16.73 -5.51 -7.53
C GLY A 122 -15.30 -6.03 -7.34
N LEU A 123 -14.35 -5.37 -8.02
CA LEU A 123 -12.98 -5.82 -8.19
C LEU A 123 -12.96 -7.20 -8.86
N GLY A 124 -13.49 -7.23 -10.06
CA GLY A 124 -13.59 -8.40 -10.93
C GLY A 124 -13.46 -8.04 -12.40
N GLN A 125 -13.58 -9.03 -13.28
CA GLN A 125 -13.50 -8.86 -14.72
C GLN A 125 -12.24 -8.12 -15.15
N GLY A 126 -11.07 -8.68 -14.78
CA GLY A 126 -9.77 -8.11 -15.09
C GLY A 126 -9.40 -6.86 -14.32
N SER A 127 -10.03 -6.57 -13.19
CA SER A 127 -9.72 -5.38 -12.40
C SER A 127 -8.52 -5.57 -11.47
N SER A 128 -7.85 -4.49 -11.11
CA SER A 128 -6.68 -4.53 -10.23
C SER A 128 -6.74 -3.47 -9.11
N HIS A 129 -6.12 -3.81 -7.98
CA HIS A 129 -6.07 -2.93 -6.82
C HIS A 129 -4.76 -3.08 -6.04
N ASP A 130 -4.18 -1.94 -5.66
CA ASP A 130 -3.05 -1.82 -4.73
C ASP A 130 -1.77 -2.54 -5.21
N TYR A 131 -1.00 -1.84 -6.10
CA TYR A 131 0.25 -2.31 -6.68
C TYR A 131 0.15 -3.64 -7.45
N ALA A 132 -0.99 -3.91 -8.08
CA ALA A 132 -1.27 -5.16 -8.76
C ALA A 132 -1.36 -4.99 -10.29
N ALA A 133 -1.31 -6.11 -10.99
CA ALA A 133 -1.59 -6.18 -12.41
C ALA A 133 -2.64 -7.25 -12.70
N SER A 134 -3.47 -7.01 -13.72
CA SER A 134 -4.48 -7.98 -14.11
C SER A 134 -4.82 -7.93 -15.59
N VAL A 135 -5.30 -9.06 -16.10
CA VAL A 135 -5.82 -9.20 -17.46
C VAL A 135 -7.05 -10.07 -17.46
N MET A 136 -8.08 -9.63 -18.17
CA MET A 136 -9.16 -10.48 -18.63
C MET A 136 -9.19 -10.39 -20.15
N MET A 137 -9.27 -11.52 -20.81
CA MET A 137 -9.38 -11.60 -22.27
C MET A 137 -10.43 -12.64 -22.62
N ASP A 138 -11.46 -12.18 -23.31
CA ASP A 138 -12.37 -13.01 -24.05
C ASP A 138 -11.99 -12.95 -25.53
N ARG A 139 -12.04 -14.07 -26.21
CA ARG A 139 -11.60 -14.14 -27.62
C ARG A 139 -12.71 -14.33 -28.58
N GLY A 140 -13.89 -14.56 -28.14
CA GLY A 140 -15.04 -14.59 -29.01
C GLY A 140 -16.25 -15.31 -28.50
N GLY A 141 -17.36 -14.77 -28.90
CA GLY A 141 -18.68 -15.21 -28.50
C GLY A 141 -19.66 -14.07 -28.58
N SER A 142 -20.81 -14.20 -27.98
CA SER A 142 -21.68 -13.07 -27.67
C SER A 142 -22.02 -13.16 -26.21
N ASP A 143 -21.39 -12.31 -25.44
CA ASP A 143 -21.17 -12.50 -24.04
C ASP A 143 -21.92 -11.49 -23.15
N ARG A 144 -21.97 -11.76 -21.87
CA ARG A 144 -22.64 -10.90 -20.91
C ARG A 144 -21.74 -10.60 -19.72
N TYR A 145 -21.32 -9.36 -19.61
CA TYR A 145 -20.48 -8.86 -18.53
C TYR A 145 -21.31 -8.05 -17.54
N LEU A 146 -21.79 -8.71 -16.49
CA LEU A 146 -22.60 -8.08 -15.45
C LEU A 146 -21.72 -7.68 -14.26
N GLY A 147 -21.21 -6.45 -14.32
CA GLY A 147 -20.39 -5.86 -13.24
C GLY A 147 -21.22 -5.04 -12.24
N ASN A 148 -20.65 -4.77 -11.09
CA ASN A 148 -21.21 -3.79 -10.15
C ASN A 148 -20.30 -2.55 -10.10
N THR A 149 -19.29 -2.52 -9.23
CA THR A 149 -18.31 -1.43 -9.16
C THR A 149 -16.92 -1.97 -9.44
N SER A 150 -16.09 -1.19 -10.12
CA SER A 150 -14.70 -1.56 -10.40
C SER A 150 -14.59 -2.93 -11.09
N CYS A 151 -15.22 -3.06 -12.24
CA CYS A 151 -15.19 -4.22 -13.13
C CYS A 151 -14.70 -3.82 -14.53
N ASN A 152 -14.58 -4.79 -15.43
CA ASN A 152 -14.25 -4.58 -16.85
C ASN A 152 -13.05 -3.65 -17.05
N GLY A 153 -11.88 -4.07 -16.55
CA GLY A 153 -10.66 -3.28 -16.68
C GLY A 153 -10.55 -2.07 -15.75
N ALA A 154 -11.16 -2.13 -14.58
CA ALA A 154 -11.04 -1.07 -13.58
C ALA A 154 -9.80 -1.21 -12.71
N SER A 155 -9.06 -0.13 -12.53
CA SER A 155 -7.81 -0.10 -11.77
C SER A 155 -7.84 0.93 -10.65
N LEU A 156 -7.37 0.55 -9.46
CA LEU A 156 -7.34 1.40 -8.27
C LEU A 156 -5.97 1.31 -7.58
N THR A 157 -5.56 2.42 -6.99
CA THR A 157 -4.41 2.47 -6.07
C THR A 157 -3.12 1.87 -6.66
N ASN A 158 -2.49 2.63 -7.59
CA ASN A 158 -1.19 2.29 -8.17
C ASN A 158 -1.14 0.89 -8.81
N SER A 159 -2.14 0.57 -9.62
CA SER A 159 -2.23 -0.71 -10.32
C SER A 159 -2.49 -0.52 -11.82
N ALA A 160 -2.38 -1.59 -12.59
CA ALA A 160 -2.66 -1.57 -14.02
C ALA A 160 -3.48 -2.79 -14.42
N CYS A 161 -4.48 -2.57 -15.28
CA CYS A 161 -5.30 -3.67 -15.78
C CYS A 161 -5.72 -3.47 -17.22
N ILE A 162 -6.01 -4.59 -17.87
CA ILE A 162 -6.55 -4.62 -19.24
C ILE A 162 -7.70 -5.62 -19.29
N PHE A 163 -8.82 -5.16 -19.80
CA PHE A 163 -9.92 -5.99 -20.26
C PHE A 163 -9.94 -5.97 -21.79
N ILE A 164 -10.03 -7.12 -22.41
CA ILE A 164 -10.08 -7.28 -23.87
C ILE A 164 -11.20 -8.24 -24.22
N ASP A 165 -12.18 -7.76 -25.00
CA ASP A 165 -13.06 -8.58 -25.79
C ASP A 165 -12.61 -8.53 -27.26
N ARG A 166 -12.59 -9.64 -27.94
CA ARG A 166 -12.06 -9.67 -29.30
C ARG A 166 -13.11 -9.75 -30.37
N SER A 167 -14.24 -10.35 -30.12
CA SER A 167 -15.33 -10.42 -31.08
C SER A 167 -16.62 -10.97 -30.50
N GLY A 168 -17.71 -10.34 -30.84
CA GLY A 168 -19.04 -10.77 -30.44
C GLY A 168 -20.07 -9.69 -30.65
N ASN A 169 -21.28 -9.93 -30.19
CA ASN A 169 -22.26 -8.88 -29.96
C ASN A 169 -22.61 -8.96 -28.48
N ASP A 170 -21.99 -8.11 -27.70
CA ASP A 170 -21.85 -8.30 -26.29
C ASP A 170 -22.76 -7.38 -25.47
N ILE A 171 -22.97 -7.74 -24.21
CA ILE A 171 -23.77 -6.94 -23.29
C ILE A 171 -22.92 -6.57 -22.08
N TYR A 172 -22.59 -5.29 -21.97
CA TYR A 172 -21.89 -4.71 -20.84
C TYR A 172 -22.86 -4.02 -19.91
N ALA A 173 -23.02 -4.53 -18.70
CA ALA A 173 -23.93 -3.98 -17.70
C ALA A 173 -23.21 -3.70 -16.38
N GLY A 174 -23.18 -2.44 -15.99
CA GLY A 174 -22.67 -1.98 -14.70
C GLY A 174 -23.72 -1.25 -13.89
N LYS A 175 -23.84 -1.53 -12.61
CA LYS A 175 -24.83 -0.85 -11.75
C LYS A 175 -24.48 0.60 -11.41
N ARG A 176 -23.24 1.05 -11.62
CA ARG A 176 -22.75 2.39 -11.26
C ARG A 176 -21.84 2.94 -12.33
N SER A 177 -21.86 4.27 -12.50
CA SER A 177 -20.81 4.97 -13.24
C SER A 177 -19.44 4.59 -12.66
N GLY A 178 -18.46 4.29 -13.50
CA GLY A 178 -17.15 3.82 -13.05
C GLY A 178 -17.03 2.32 -12.88
N SER A 179 -17.96 1.52 -13.40
CA SER A 179 -17.81 0.07 -13.41
C SER A 179 -16.95 -0.45 -14.57
N ILE A 180 -16.70 0.33 -15.61
CA ILE A 180 -15.87 -0.06 -16.76
C ILE A 180 -14.64 0.86 -16.84
N ASN A 181 -13.48 0.29 -17.12
CA ASN A 181 -12.19 0.96 -17.37
C ASN A 181 -11.84 2.12 -16.41
N PHE A 182 -12.32 2.04 -15.22
CA PHE A 182 -12.10 3.07 -14.23
C PHE A 182 -10.64 3.08 -13.77
N GLY A 183 -9.92 4.18 -13.98
CA GLY A 183 -8.60 4.41 -13.42
C GLY A 183 -8.68 5.47 -12.32
N ARG A 184 -8.37 5.14 -11.07
CA ARG A 184 -8.43 6.07 -9.95
C ARG A 184 -7.07 6.24 -9.29
N PRO A 185 -6.48 7.45 -9.35
CA PRO A 185 -5.30 7.75 -8.56
C PRO A 185 -5.71 7.90 -7.09
N GLU A 186 -5.38 6.91 -6.30
CA GLU A 186 -5.53 6.93 -4.86
C GLU A 186 -4.17 6.87 -4.17
N ARG A 187 -4.05 7.44 -2.99
CA ARG A 187 -2.82 7.48 -2.19
C ARG A 187 -1.62 8.10 -2.94
N GLY A 188 -1.88 9.04 -3.84
CA GLY A 188 -0.84 9.75 -4.58
C GLY A 188 -0.19 8.96 -5.73
N PHE A 189 -0.75 7.83 -6.17
CA PHE A 189 -0.22 7.00 -7.23
C PHE A 189 -1.20 6.85 -8.40
N ILE A 190 -0.67 6.78 -9.61
CA ILE A 190 -1.42 6.60 -10.85
C ILE A 190 -1.90 5.15 -10.96
N SER A 191 -3.15 4.96 -11.40
CA SER A 191 -3.70 3.68 -11.81
C SER A 191 -4.11 3.72 -13.27
N ILE A 192 -3.90 2.64 -14.01
CA ILE A 192 -4.22 2.57 -15.45
C ILE A 192 -5.26 1.49 -15.67
N GLY A 193 -6.48 1.89 -16.09
CA GLY A 193 -7.55 0.99 -16.51
C GLY A 193 -7.74 1.06 -18.02
N ILE A 194 -7.72 -0.10 -18.69
CA ILE A 194 -7.88 -0.20 -20.14
C ILE A 194 -9.01 -1.18 -20.45
N PHE A 195 -9.95 -0.75 -21.27
CA PHE A 195 -11.00 -1.57 -21.84
C PHE A 195 -10.89 -1.55 -23.36
N ILE A 196 -10.90 -2.70 -23.96
CA ILE A 196 -10.85 -2.85 -25.42
C ILE A 196 -11.89 -3.86 -25.84
N ASP A 197 -12.86 -3.41 -26.63
CA ASP A 197 -13.71 -4.25 -27.44
C ASP A 197 -13.27 -4.11 -28.90
N MET A 198 -13.07 -5.22 -29.59
CA MET A 198 -12.41 -5.18 -30.89
C MET A 198 -13.34 -5.37 -32.07
N GLU A 199 -14.50 -6.00 -31.91
CA GLU A 199 -15.43 -6.30 -33.00
C GLU A 199 -16.82 -6.66 -32.45
N GLY A 200 -17.85 -5.99 -32.92
CA GLY A 200 -19.22 -6.33 -32.55
C GLY A 200 -20.25 -5.25 -32.85
N ASP A 201 -21.49 -5.53 -32.48
CA ASP A 201 -22.58 -4.56 -32.31
C ASP A 201 -23.12 -4.71 -30.90
N ASP A 202 -22.53 -3.92 -29.99
CA ASP A 202 -22.53 -4.16 -28.56
C ASP A 202 -23.54 -3.28 -27.82
N ASP A 203 -24.05 -3.78 -26.70
CA ASP A 203 -25.02 -3.09 -25.87
C ASP A 203 -24.43 -2.71 -24.50
N TYR A 204 -24.11 -1.43 -24.32
CA TYR A 204 -23.58 -0.86 -23.09
C TYR A 204 -24.69 -0.30 -22.19
N LEU A 205 -25.57 -1.12 -21.71
CA LEU A 205 -26.78 -0.80 -20.94
C LEU A 205 -26.76 0.53 -20.18
N GLY A 206 -26.97 1.61 -20.94
CA GLY A 206 -27.28 2.94 -20.41
C GLY A 206 -26.09 3.86 -20.09
N PHE A 207 -24.86 3.60 -20.56
CA PHE A 207 -23.72 4.47 -20.25
C PHE A 207 -22.69 4.69 -21.37
N MET A 208 -22.73 3.91 -22.45
CA MET A 208 -21.88 4.07 -23.63
C MET A 208 -22.65 3.73 -24.88
N ASP A 209 -22.11 4.09 -26.02
CA ASP A 209 -22.61 3.71 -27.34
C ASP A 209 -21.59 2.81 -28.04
N ASN A 210 -22.06 1.90 -28.85
CA ASN A 210 -21.26 1.04 -29.69
C ASN A 210 -20.39 1.84 -30.69
N GLY A 211 -19.17 1.37 -30.94
CA GLY A 211 -18.25 1.97 -31.90
C GLY A 211 -17.59 3.30 -31.45
N VAL A 212 -17.49 3.51 -30.17
CA VAL A 212 -16.91 4.75 -29.62
C VAL A 212 -15.61 4.53 -28.87
N GLN A 213 -14.86 5.58 -28.72
CA GLN A 213 -13.73 5.68 -27.81
C GLN A 213 -14.07 6.64 -26.70
N TRP A 214 -13.73 6.27 -25.45
CA TRP A 214 -14.04 7.10 -24.30
C TRP A 214 -12.90 7.11 -23.29
N GLN A 215 -12.92 8.14 -22.46
CA GLN A 215 -12.06 8.22 -21.30
C GLN A 215 -12.94 8.30 -20.04
N HIS A 216 -12.63 7.47 -19.07
CA HIS A 216 -13.29 7.47 -17.78
C HIS A 216 -12.25 7.72 -16.69
N THR A 217 -12.32 8.86 -16.03
CA THR A 217 -11.26 9.42 -15.19
C THR A 217 -9.97 9.77 -15.98
N ASP A 218 -8.94 10.28 -15.30
CA ASP A 218 -7.72 10.78 -15.97
C ASP A 218 -6.87 9.69 -16.63
N VAL A 219 -7.03 8.43 -16.19
CA VAL A 219 -6.18 7.30 -16.56
C VAL A 219 -6.97 6.03 -16.93
N GLY A 220 -8.26 6.14 -17.15
CA GLY A 220 -9.11 5.08 -17.66
C GLY A 220 -9.44 5.32 -19.13
N VAL A 221 -9.09 4.40 -20.01
CA VAL A 221 -9.39 4.51 -21.44
C VAL A 221 -10.17 3.28 -21.92
N GLY A 222 -11.19 3.51 -22.73
CA GLY A 222 -11.96 2.48 -23.40
C GLY A 222 -12.02 2.72 -24.89
N ILE A 223 -12.02 1.62 -25.65
CA ILE A 223 -12.14 1.61 -27.10
C ILE A 223 -13.08 0.48 -27.47
N ASP A 224 -14.09 0.82 -28.24
CA ASP A 224 -14.93 -0.12 -28.92
C ASP A 224 -14.73 0.05 -30.43
N LEU A 225 -14.36 -1.02 -31.10
CA LEU A 225 -14.01 -1.04 -32.51
C LEU A 225 -15.08 -1.79 -33.28
N THR A 226 -16.13 -1.10 -33.72
CA THR A 226 -17.00 -1.65 -34.75
C THR A 226 -16.23 -1.78 -36.07
N ALA A 227 -16.34 -2.90 -36.76
CA ALA A 227 -15.68 -3.12 -38.06
C ALA A 227 -16.15 -2.07 -39.10
N PRO A 228 -15.29 -1.53 -39.94
CA PRO A 228 -14.02 -0.86 -39.79
C PRO A 228 -14.19 0.57 -39.27
N VAL A 229 -13.19 1.09 -38.57
CA VAL A 229 -13.12 2.47 -38.03
C VAL A 229 -13.62 3.49 -39.07
N ALA A 230 -14.80 4.07 -38.87
CA ALA A 230 -15.30 5.14 -39.69
C ALA A 230 -14.35 6.34 -39.65
N GLU A 231 -14.06 6.95 -40.81
CA GLU A 231 -13.17 8.12 -40.95
C GLU A 231 -13.53 9.34 -40.03
N ASN A 232 -14.60 9.24 -39.24
CA ASN A 232 -15.18 10.26 -38.39
C ASN A 232 -15.21 9.90 -36.89
N ALA A 233 -14.40 8.94 -36.42
CA ALA A 233 -14.27 8.71 -34.97
C ALA A 233 -13.94 10.03 -34.26
N PRO A 234 -14.63 10.40 -33.17
CA PRO A 234 -14.31 11.62 -32.45
C PRO A 234 -12.86 11.58 -32.02
N LYS A 235 -12.09 12.55 -32.50
CA LYS A 235 -10.70 12.70 -32.06
C LYS A 235 -10.70 12.90 -30.56
N ILE A 236 -9.89 12.12 -29.84
CA ILE A 236 -9.58 12.39 -28.44
C ILE A 236 -9.10 13.84 -28.38
N THR A 237 -9.88 14.71 -27.76
CA THR A 237 -9.54 16.13 -27.62
C THR A 237 -8.85 16.44 -26.30
N SER A 238 -8.41 15.42 -25.54
CA SER A 238 -7.67 15.59 -24.28
C SER A 238 -6.64 14.48 -24.06
N GLY A 239 -5.75 14.31 -25.01
CA GLY A 239 -4.43 13.72 -24.76
C GLY A 239 -3.46 14.83 -24.33
N PRO A 240 -2.36 14.51 -23.63
CA PRO A 240 -1.33 15.52 -23.35
C PRO A 240 -0.95 16.15 -24.69
N THR A 241 -1.13 17.45 -24.79
CA THR A 241 -0.66 18.22 -25.92
C THR A 241 0.81 17.86 -26.11
N GLY A 242 1.16 17.36 -27.28
CA GLY A 242 2.54 16.99 -27.60
C GLY A 242 3.48 18.19 -27.35
N PRO A 243 4.79 17.97 -27.19
CA PRO A 243 5.73 19.07 -26.91
C PRO A 243 5.63 20.12 -28.01
N GLY A 244 5.01 21.27 -27.70
CA GLY A 244 4.84 22.40 -28.59
C GLY A 244 3.43 23.00 -28.73
N ALA A 245 2.40 22.44 -28.07
CA ALA A 245 1.12 23.15 -27.96
C ALA A 245 1.22 24.27 -26.91
N GLU A 246 0.89 25.49 -27.26
CA GLU A 246 0.77 26.58 -26.29
C GLU A 246 -0.42 26.29 -25.38
N VAL A 247 -0.16 26.17 -24.07
CA VAL A 247 -1.20 26.04 -23.05
C VAL A 247 -1.87 27.39 -22.89
N GLU A 248 -3.19 27.47 -23.09
CA GLU A 248 -3.95 28.69 -22.87
C GLU A 248 -4.12 28.92 -21.37
N ILE A 249 -3.38 29.91 -20.84
CA ILE A 249 -3.45 30.28 -19.43
C ILE A 249 -4.68 31.19 -19.24
N PRO A 250 -5.59 30.88 -18.29
CA PRO A 250 -6.81 31.67 -18.09
C PRO A 250 -6.48 33.09 -17.65
N GLU A 251 -7.32 34.08 -18.09
CA GLU A 251 -7.12 35.51 -17.81
C GLU A 251 -6.98 35.81 -16.30
N ILE A 252 -7.65 35.02 -15.44
CA ILE A 252 -7.58 35.16 -13.97
C ILE A 252 -6.14 35.01 -13.44
N ALA A 253 -5.27 34.27 -14.12
CA ALA A 253 -3.87 34.11 -13.75
C ALA A 253 -3.06 35.42 -13.88
N TYR A 254 -3.57 36.37 -14.64
CA TYR A 254 -2.95 37.67 -14.88
C TYR A 254 -3.75 38.83 -14.28
N TYR A 255 -4.73 38.53 -13.42
CA TYR A 255 -5.59 39.55 -12.82
C TYR A 255 -4.79 40.45 -11.87
N GLU A 256 -4.82 41.79 -12.13
CA GLU A 256 -4.11 42.82 -11.35
C GLU A 256 -5.05 43.76 -10.58
N GLY A 257 -6.36 43.48 -10.59
CA GLY A 257 -7.37 44.28 -9.89
C GLY A 257 -7.37 44.06 -8.36
N GLU A 258 -8.33 44.70 -7.70
CA GLU A 258 -8.53 44.52 -6.25
C GLU A 258 -8.95 43.08 -5.93
N LEU A 259 -8.39 42.52 -4.88
CA LEU A 259 -8.75 41.18 -4.39
C LEU A 259 -10.16 41.19 -3.80
N SER A 260 -11.02 40.29 -4.28
CA SER A 260 -12.36 40.07 -3.75
C SER A 260 -12.57 38.57 -3.51
N GLN A 261 -13.61 38.22 -2.77
CA GLN A 261 -13.96 36.82 -2.54
C GLN A 261 -14.21 36.08 -3.86
N GLU A 262 -14.90 36.67 -4.81
CA GLU A 262 -15.19 36.07 -6.11
C GLU A 262 -13.92 35.77 -6.91
N VAL A 263 -12.98 36.72 -6.94
CA VAL A 263 -11.69 36.59 -7.61
C VAL A 263 -10.86 35.50 -6.96
N PHE A 264 -10.83 35.45 -5.63
CA PHE A 264 -10.11 34.41 -4.91
C PHE A 264 -10.73 33.04 -5.13
N ASP A 265 -12.06 32.91 -5.09
CA ASP A 265 -12.76 31.63 -5.29
C ASP A 265 -12.52 31.07 -6.71
N GLU A 266 -12.44 31.92 -7.72
CA GLU A 266 -12.10 31.50 -9.08
C GLU A 266 -10.65 30.97 -9.15
N MET A 267 -9.69 31.67 -8.53
CA MET A 267 -8.30 31.21 -8.44
C MET A 267 -8.20 29.91 -7.61
N TRP A 268 -8.91 29.84 -6.49
CA TRP A 268 -8.97 28.65 -5.63
C TRP A 268 -9.46 27.42 -6.39
N ALA A 269 -10.51 27.55 -7.18
CA ALA A 269 -11.05 26.47 -8.01
C ALA A 269 -10.05 25.96 -9.06
N ILE A 270 -9.02 26.72 -9.40
CA ILE A 270 -7.94 26.30 -10.29
C ILE A 270 -6.84 25.58 -9.50
N VAL A 271 -6.35 26.16 -8.39
CA VAL A 271 -5.23 25.60 -7.63
C VAL A 271 -5.60 24.35 -6.84
N THR A 272 -6.89 24.03 -6.74
CA THR A 272 -7.43 22.79 -6.17
C THR A 272 -7.67 21.69 -7.21
N ARG A 273 -7.22 21.84 -8.44
CA ARG A 273 -7.28 20.80 -9.47
C ARG A 273 -6.11 19.82 -9.33
N TRP A 274 -6.18 18.72 -10.06
CA TRP A 274 -5.02 17.87 -10.28
C TRP A 274 -3.98 18.57 -11.14
N GLU A 275 -2.75 18.60 -10.69
CA GLU A 275 -1.60 19.23 -11.39
C GLU A 275 -1.06 18.27 -12.47
N VAL A 276 -1.92 17.93 -13.45
CA VAL A 276 -1.62 17.04 -14.59
C VAL A 276 -2.07 17.70 -15.90
N GLY A 277 -1.42 17.32 -17.00
CA GLY A 277 -1.71 17.93 -18.32
C GLY A 277 -1.48 19.46 -18.29
N ASP A 278 -2.40 20.23 -18.85
CA ASP A 278 -2.31 21.69 -18.91
C ASP A 278 -2.25 22.34 -17.52
N ASN A 279 -2.83 21.71 -16.51
CA ASN A 279 -2.79 22.21 -15.14
C ASN A 279 -1.37 22.27 -14.56
N GLN A 280 -0.41 21.49 -15.07
CA GLN A 280 1.01 21.59 -14.65
C GLN A 280 1.62 22.97 -15.00
N VAL A 281 1.07 23.63 -16.00
CA VAL A 281 1.49 24.98 -16.42
C VAL A 281 0.58 26.04 -15.79
N ILE A 282 -0.73 25.80 -15.75
CA ILE A 282 -1.73 26.80 -15.31
C ILE A 282 -1.66 27.00 -13.78
N MET A 283 -1.64 25.93 -13.00
CA MET A 283 -1.73 26.01 -11.54
C MET A 283 -0.57 26.77 -10.88
N PRO A 284 0.71 26.55 -11.27
CA PRO A 284 1.81 27.35 -10.73
C PRO A 284 1.63 28.87 -10.98
N VAL A 285 1.20 29.26 -12.20
CA VAL A 285 0.99 30.67 -12.55
C VAL A 285 -0.12 31.28 -11.70
N VAL A 286 -1.25 30.59 -11.51
CA VAL A 286 -2.34 31.08 -10.66
C VAL A 286 -1.92 31.11 -9.19
N ARG A 287 -1.12 30.13 -8.71
CA ARG A 287 -0.58 30.14 -7.35
C ARG A 287 0.35 31.32 -7.11
N GLU A 288 1.26 31.58 -8.04
CA GLU A 288 2.12 32.77 -7.99
C GLU A 288 1.29 34.07 -7.97
N ARG A 289 0.17 34.12 -8.71
CA ARG A 289 -0.72 35.27 -8.71
C ARG A 289 -1.42 35.45 -7.35
N ILE A 290 -1.88 34.38 -6.70
CA ILE A 290 -2.44 34.44 -5.33
C ILE A 290 -1.38 35.00 -4.37
N ILE A 291 -0.15 34.48 -4.44
CA ILE A 291 0.95 34.93 -3.58
C ILE A 291 1.29 36.41 -3.82
N ALA A 292 1.19 36.87 -5.05
CA ALA A 292 1.50 38.25 -5.41
C ALA A 292 0.54 39.30 -4.81
N PHE A 293 -0.63 38.92 -4.31
CA PHE A 293 -1.49 39.82 -3.52
C PHE A 293 -0.87 40.14 -2.14
N GLY A 294 0.14 39.36 -1.68
CA GLY A 294 0.76 39.58 -0.38
C GLY A 294 -0.15 39.16 0.80
N PRO A 295 0.14 39.66 2.03
CA PRO A 295 -0.59 39.27 3.23
C PRO A 295 -2.10 39.51 3.21
N GLU A 296 -2.59 40.40 2.33
CA GLU A 296 -4.02 40.71 2.20
C GLU A 296 -4.85 39.47 1.76
N VAL A 297 -4.22 38.43 1.17
CA VAL A 297 -4.91 37.21 0.77
C VAL A 297 -5.08 36.19 1.91
N LEU A 298 -4.31 36.29 3.00
CA LEU A 298 -4.36 35.35 4.10
C LEU A 298 -5.75 35.14 4.72
N PRO A 299 -6.61 36.18 4.92
CA PRO A 299 -7.98 35.94 5.41
C PRO A 299 -8.83 35.09 4.45
N TYR A 300 -8.60 35.20 3.13
CA TYR A 300 -9.31 34.41 2.13
C TYR A 300 -8.84 32.96 2.15
N ILE A 301 -7.52 32.72 2.32
CA ILE A 301 -6.95 31.37 2.50
C ILE A 301 -7.51 30.76 3.79
N ALA A 302 -7.52 31.49 4.90
CA ALA A 302 -8.07 31.04 6.18
C ALA A 302 -9.53 30.60 6.04
N GLY A 303 -10.34 31.32 5.25
CA GLY A 303 -11.72 30.96 4.96
C GLY A 303 -11.90 29.63 4.22
N LYS A 304 -10.83 29.04 3.67
CA LYS A 304 -10.85 27.75 2.95
C LYS A 304 -10.48 26.54 3.82
N VAL A 305 -10.27 26.73 5.11
CA VAL A 305 -9.93 25.60 6.01
C VAL A 305 -11.01 24.52 6.03
N ASP A 306 -12.28 24.90 5.90
CA ASP A 306 -13.40 23.95 5.88
C ASP A 306 -13.45 23.16 4.57
N ASP A 307 -13.01 23.75 3.46
CA ASP A 307 -12.86 23.07 2.18
C ASP A 307 -11.69 22.08 2.19
N ALA A 308 -10.65 22.35 2.98
CA ALA A 308 -9.43 21.55 3.10
C ALA A 308 -9.62 20.15 3.76
N ALA A 309 -10.86 19.72 3.93
CA ALA A 309 -11.20 18.32 4.24
C ALA A 309 -10.87 17.38 3.06
N GLY A 310 -10.96 17.87 1.82
CA GLY A 310 -10.57 17.16 0.60
C GLY A 310 -9.05 17.17 0.38
N SER A 311 -8.53 16.14 -0.29
CA SER A 311 -7.08 15.97 -0.47
C SER A 311 -6.44 17.05 -1.35
N LEU A 312 -7.16 17.56 -2.35
CA LEU A 312 -6.65 18.60 -3.25
C LEU A 312 -6.73 19.98 -2.61
N GLU A 313 -7.81 20.25 -1.93
CA GLU A 313 -8.02 21.47 -1.18
C GLU A 313 -7.03 21.58 -0.01
N TYR A 314 -6.78 20.46 0.71
CA TYR A 314 -5.74 20.40 1.74
C TYR A 314 -4.36 20.72 1.16
N ARG A 315 -4.01 20.10 0.02
CA ARG A 315 -2.74 20.35 -0.67
C ARG A 315 -2.60 21.83 -1.05
N ALA A 316 -3.63 22.42 -1.65
CA ALA A 316 -3.62 23.83 -2.05
C ALA A 316 -3.49 24.75 -0.82
N PHE A 317 -4.22 24.46 0.25
CA PHE A 317 -4.17 25.19 1.52
C PHE A 317 -2.77 25.13 2.14
N SER A 318 -2.20 23.94 2.30
CA SER A 318 -0.86 23.74 2.85
C SER A 318 0.21 24.43 1.98
N MET A 319 0.17 24.27 0.65
CA MET A 319 1.14 24.89 -0.26
C MET A 319 1.10 26.43 -0.22
N LEU A 320 -0.09 27.02 -0.15
CA LEU A 320 -0.22 28.47 -0.03
C LEU A 320 0.33 28.96 1.31
N LEU A 321 -0.05 28.33 2.43
CA LEU A 321 0.51 28.70 3.73
C LEU A 321 2.03 28.52 3.79
N THR A 322 2.56 27.47 3.15
CA THR A 322 4.02 27.27 3.02
C THR A 322 4.67 28.46 2.31
N SER A 323 4.07 28.93 1.22
CA SER A 323 4.61 30.08 0.48
C SER A 323 4.56 31.39 1.29
N PHE A 324 3.57 31.51 2.18
CA PHE A 324 3.44 32.69 3.04
C PHE A 324 4.35 32.66 4.28
N MET A 325 5.01 31.56 4.61
CA MET A 325 6.03 31.50 5.67
C MET A 325 7.21 32.44 5.44
N ASP A 326 7.54 32.72 4.17
CA ASP A 326 8.59 33.67 3.80
C ASP A 326 8.11 35.13 3.73
N ILE A 327 6.79 35.37 3.72
CA ILE A 327 6.18 36.70 3.48
C ILE A 327 5.59 37.24 4.79
N ASP A 328 4.75 36.45 5.45
CA ASP A 328 4.06 36.79 6.71
C ASP A 328 3.93 35.54 7.60
N PRO A 329 5.04 35.11 8.22
CA PRO A 329 5.03 33.92 9.07
C PRO A 329 4.11 34.06 10.28
N ASP A 330 3.92 35.27 10.80
CA ASP A 330 3.04 35.52 11.95
C ASP A 330 1.57 35.35 11.58
N GLY A 331 1.16 35.83 10.41
CA GLY A 331 -0.18 35.62 9.89
C GLY A 331 -0.48 34.12 9.64
N VAL A 332 0.49 33.35 9.16
CA VAL A 332 0.34 31.89 9.00
C VAL A 332 0.16 31.20 10.36
N ARG A 333 0.99 31.55 11.36
CA ARG A 333 0.89 30.97 12.72
C ARG A 333 -0.45 31.30 13.36
N GLU A 334 -0.96 32.52 13.17
CA GLU A 334 -2.26 32.93 13.72
C GLU A 334 -3.40 32.10 13.11
N ILE A 335 -3.41 31.94 11.78
CA ILE A 335 -4.40 31.08 11.09
C ILE A 335 -4.36 29.66 11.68
N LEU A 336 -3.19 29.07 11.85
CA LEU A 336 -3.06 27.71 12.36
C LEU A 336 -3.49 27.64 13.82
N ARG A 337 -3.13 28.61 14.68
CA ARG A 337 -3.52 28.69 16.09
C ARG A 337 -5.05 28.74 16.24
N GLU A 338 -5.72 29.66 15.52
CA GLU A 338 -7.17 29.77 15.54
C GLU A 338 -7.88 28.46 15.17
N ASN A 339 -7.27 27.68 14.27
CA ASN A 339 -7.82 26.39 13.86
C ASN A 339 -7.44 25.24 14.80
N LEU A 340 -6.31 25.29 15.50
CA LEU A 340 -5.97 24.36 16.57
C LEU A 340 -6.86 24.54 17.80
N GLU A 341 -7.25 25.78 18.12
CA GLU A 341 -8.15 26.15 19.21
C GLU A 341 -9.64 25.97 18.88
N SER A 342 -9.96 25.60 17.64
CA SER A 342 -11.36 25.47 17.18
C SER A 342 -12.08 24.28 17.82
N ASP A 343 -13.37 24.43 18.13
CA ASP A 343 -14.25 23.33 18.54
C ASP A 343 -14.59 22.38 17.38
N ILE A 344 -14.18 22.69 16.14
CA ILE A 344 -14.46 21.91 14.93
C ILE A 344 -13.29 20.96 14.67
N GLN A 345 -13.46 19.68 14.97
CA GLN A 345 -12.42 18.65 14.83
C GLN A 345 -11.75 18.62 13.43
N MET A 346 -12.50 18.89 12.37
CA MET A 346 -11.96 18.92 11.03
C MET A 346 -10.92 20.04 10.87
N ARG A 347 -11.15 21.22 11.45
CA ARG A 347 -10.20 22.34 11.46
C ARG A 347 -8.94 22.00 12.25
N ASN A 348 -9.08 21.38 13.44
CA ASN A 348 -7.93 20.90 14.20
C ASN A 348 -7.11 19.90 13.36
N ARG A 349 -7.79 18.99 12.65
CA ARG A 349 -7.13 17.99 11.80
C ARG A 349 -6.28 18.62 10.69
N VAL A 350 -6.82 19.63 10.02
CA VAL A 350 -6.11 20.38 8.95
C VAL A 350 -4.93 21.14 9.56
N ALA A 351 -5.17 21.87 10.65
CA ALA A 351 -4.15 22.67 11.30
C ALA A 351 -3.00 21.81 11.86
N LEU A 352 -3.29 20.66 12.49
CA LEU A 352 -2.28 19.69 12.94
C LEU A 352 -1.39 19.22 11.78
N GLY A 353 -2.01 18.85 10.64
CA GLY A 353 -1.28 18.42 9.46
C GLY A 353 -0.31 19.49 8.96
N VAL A 354 -0.80 20.71 8.72
CA VAL A 354 0.01 21.82 8.20
C VAL A 354 1.09 22.25 9.22
N THR A 355 0.77 22.29 10.51
CA THR A 355 1.75 22.58 11.58
C THR A 355 2.92 21.59 11.55
N GLY A 356 2.63 20.29 11.38
CA GLY A 356 3.65 19.24 11.27
C GLY A 356 4.49 19.35 9.99
N GLU A 357 3.86 19.64 8.85
CA GLU A 357 4.53 19.83 7.55
C GLU A 357 5.48 21.04 7.58
N LEU A 358 5.04 22.15 8.17
CA LEU A 358 5.83 23.39 8.30
C LEU A 358 6.82 23.36 9.47
N LYS A 359 6.79 22.33 10.31
CA LYS A 359 7.65 22.16 11.49
C LYS A 359 7.59 23.35 12.45
N LEU A 360 6.40 23.85 12.74
CA LEU A 360 6.17 25.04 13.56
C LEU A 360 6.20 24.70 15.06
N THR A 361 7.40 24.64 15.64
CA THR A 361 7.60 24.40 17.09
C THR A 361 6.94 25.48 17.96
N GLU A 362 6.77 26.70 17.45
CA GLU A 362 6.10 27.80 18.15
C GLU A 362 4.62 27.55 18.48
N LEU A 363 4.01 26.50 17.87
CA LEU A 363 2.63 26.07 18.14
C LEU A 363 2.57 24.81 19.03
N GLU A 364 3.67 24.43 19.68
CA GLU A 364 3.76 23.20 20.45
C GLU A 364 2.75 23.11 21.61
N ASP A 365 2.51 24.22 22.32
CA ASP A 365 1.52 24.27 23.39
C ASP A 365 0.09 24.12 22.88
N ASP A 366 -0.22 24.73 21.72
CA ASP A 366 -1.53 24.61 21.08
C ASP A 366 -1.78 23.18 20.58
N VAL A 367 -0.75 22.53 20.02
CA VAL A 367 -0.81 21.12 19.61
C VAL A 367 -0.96 20.21 20.83
N ALA A 368 -0.20 20.46 21.92
CA ALA A 368 -0.25 19.66 23.14
C ALA A 368 -1.62 19.75 23.84
N ALA A 369 -2.31 20.88 23.74
CA ALA A 369 -3.66 21.04 24.29
C ALA A 369 -4.66 20.06 23.65
N ILE A 370 -4.47 19.66 22.39
CA ILE A 370 -5.33 18.68 21.70
C ILE A 370 -5.21 17.28 22.30
N LEU A 371 -4.14 16.97 23.05
CA LEU A 371 -4.04 15.71 23.77
C LEU A 371 -5.11 15.53 24.86
N ASP A 372 -5.82 16.60 25.25
CA ASP A 372 -6.94 16.56 26.17
C ASP A 372 -8.29 16.33 25.48
N ASN A 373 -8.31 16.16 24.16
CA ASN A 373 -9.51 15.86 23.40
C ASN A 373 -10.03 14.47 23.73
N GLU A 374 -11.35 14.29 23.72
CA GLU A 374 -12.01 13.00 23.97
C GLU A 374 -11.83 12.02 22.77
N ASP A 375 -11.53 12.51 21.57
CA ASP A 375 -11.32 11.69 20.37
C ASP A 375 -9.85 11.21 20.30
N GLU A 376 -9.64 9.91 20.49
CA GLU A 376 -8.34 9.28 20.42
C GLU A 376 -7.66 9.46 19.04
N ALA A 377 -8.43 9.58 17.95
CA ALA A 377 -7.86 9.84 16.63
C ALA A 377 -7.24 11.24 16.55
N MET A 378 -7.83 12.21 17.23
CA MET A 378 -7.26 13.57 17.34
C MET A 378 -6.02 13.57 18.25
N GLN A 379 -6.05 12.85 19.37
CA GLN A 379 -4.88 12.69 20.23
C GLN A 379 -3.70 12.07 19.46
N ARG A 380 -3.92 11.00 18.68
CA ARG A 380 -2.87 10.37 17.85
C ARG A 380 -2.29 11.34 16.82
N ARG A 381 -3.12 12.19 16.21
CA ARG A 381 -2.62 13.22 15.29
C ARG A 381 -1.78 14.25 15.99
N ALA A 382 -2.20 14.72 17.17
CA ALA A 382 -1.41 15.64 17.97
C ALA A 382 -0.06 15.04 18.39
N ILE A 383 -0.04 13.76 18.81
CA ILE A 383 1.19 13.01 19.09
C ILE A 383 2.12 13.00 17.87
N SER A 384 1.60 12.63 16.70
CA SER A 384 2.38 12.61 15.46
C SER A 384 2.91 14.00 15.09
N THR A 385 2.10 15.03 15.29
CA THR A 385 2.51 16.43 15.02
C THR A 385 3.61 16.87 15.97
N LEU A 386 3.50 16.57 17.27
CA LEU A 386 4.55 16.88 18.26
C LEU A 386 5.90 16.23 17.90
N GLY A 387 5.88 14.96 17.46
CA GLY A 387 7.07 14.31 16.92
C GLY A 387 7.63 15.01 15.68
N SER A 388 6.76 15.41 14.74
CA SER A 388 7.15 16.07 13.48
C SER A 388 7.77 17.46 13.68
N ILE A 389 7.27 18.23 14.67
CA ILE A 389 7.81 19.56 15.02
C ILE A 389 8.96 19.50 16.01
N ASN A 390 9.41 18.32 16.41
CA ASN A 390 10.48 18.07 17.37
C ASN A 390 10.22 18.75 18.72
N SER A 391 9.00 18.59 19.26
CA SER A 391 8.58 19.21 20.53
C SER A 391 8.64 18.23 21.70
N HIS A 392 9.26 18.67 22.78
CA HIS A 392 9.39 17.93 24.05
C HIS A 392 8.35 18.32 25.11
N VAL A 393 7.40 19.20 24.77
CA VAL A 393 6.43 19.73 25.74
C VAL A 393 5.53 18.64 26.35
N ALA A 394 5.37 17.53 25.66
CA ALA A 394 4.48 16.44 26.06
C ALA A 394 5.20 15.10 26.35
N ASP A 395 6.51 15.05 26.49
CA ASP A 395 7.29 13.82 26.69
C ASP A 395 6.70 12.90 27.78
N ALA A 396 6.37 13.45 28.94
CA ALA A 396 5.79 12.66 30.02
C ALA A 396 4.44 12.01 29.66
N ARG A 397 3.66 12.64 28.78
CA ARG A 397 2.39 12.09 28.28
C ARG A 397 2.65 11.01 27.25
N LEU A 398 3.64 11.18 26.37
CA LEU A 398 4.05 10.18 25.38
C LEU A 398 4.48 8.89 26.07
N TYR A 399 5.29 8.97 27.13
CA TYR A 399 5.63 7.80 27.95
C TYR A 399 4.40 7.16 28.60
N GLY A 400 3.45 7.95 29.09
CA GLY A 400 2.19 7.44 29.65
C GLY A 400 1.34 6.66 28.65
N TYR A 401 1.38 7.04 27.38
CA TYR A 401 0.64 6.34 26.30
C TYR A 401 1.28 5.01 25.89
N LEU A 402 2.51 4.70 26.27
CA LEU A 402 3.12 3.38 25.99
C LEU A 402 2.39 2.24 26.71
N GLU A 403 1.64 2.53 27.77
CA GLU A 403 0.81 1.56 28.51
C GLU A 403 -0.68 1.61 28.09
N ASN A 404 -1.02 2.35 27.03
CA ASN A 404 -2.40 2.49 26.57
C ASN A 404 -2.93 1.15 26.01
N PRO A 405 -4.19 0.75 26.30
CA PRO A 405 -4.78 -0.46 25.74
C PRO A 405 -5.02 -0.39 24.22
N ASP A 406 -5.12 0.79 23.62
CA ASP A 406 -5.21 0.97 22.17
C ASP A 406 -3.82 0.88 21.52
N GLU A 407 -3.63 -0.14 20.67
CA GLU A 407 -2.38 -0.36 19.94
C GLU A 407 -1.97 0.83 19.06
N ALA A 408 -2.93 1.56 18.49
CA ALA A 408 -2.66 2.69 17.61
C ALA A 408 -2.11 3.89 18.41
N MET A 409 -2.54 4.05 19.66
CA MET A 409 -2.02 5.06 20.58
C MET A 409 -0.56 4.75 20.99
N VAL A 410 -0.30 3.48 21.34
CA VAL A 410 1.07 3.01 21.66
C VAL A 410 2.00 3.26 20.48
N LYS A 411 1.60 2.87 19.27
CA LYS A 411 2.40 3.05 18.04
C LYS A 411 2.70 4.53 17.78
N ALA A 412 1.69 5.39 17.82
CA ALA A 412 1.87 6.82 17.60
C ALA A 412 2.88 7.42 18.60
N SER A 413 2.81 7.00 19.86
CA SER A 413 3.73 7.48 20.91
C SER A 413 5.16 6.98 20.73
N VAL A 414 5.34 5.70 20.36
CA VAL A 414 6.66 5.17 20.02
C VAL A 414 7.25 5.91 18.83
N GLU A 415 6.48 6.09 17.75
CA GLU A 415 6.92 6.81 16.55
C GLU A 415 7.32 8.26 16.86
N ALA A 416 6.55 8.96 17.71
CA ALA A 416 6.87 10.31 18.14
C ALA A 416 8.16 10.35 18.97
N LEU A 417 8.34 9.47 19.97
CA LEU A 417 9.57 9.40 20.77
C LEU A 417 10.81 9.13 19.91
N PHE A 418 10.69 8.26 18.89
CA PHE A 418 11.78 8.03 17.94
C PHE A 418 12.04 9.23 17.02
N ALA A 419 11.00 9.98 16.63
CA ALA A 419 11.14 11.21 15.87
C ALA A 419 11.86 12.31 16.68
N LEU A 420 11.63 12.37 17.99
CA LEU A 420 12.31 13.28 18.92
C LEU A 420 13.76 12.91 19.20
N ASP A 421 14.25 11.80 18.67
CA ASP A 421 15.61 11.27 18.88
C ASP A 421 15.97 11.04 20.36
N VAL A 422 14.98 10.70 21.17
CA VAL A 422 15.14 10.44 22.60
C VAL A 422 15.57 9.00 22.82
N TYR A 423 16.66 8.81 23.58
CA TYR A 423 17.00 7.48 24.08
C TYR A 423 16.04 7.08 25.20
N CYS A 424 15.31 5.97 25.01
CA CYS A 424 14.26 5.53 25.93
C CYS A 424 14.16 3.99 26.00
N PHE A 425 15.29 3.27 26.01
CA PHE A 425 15.29 1.81 25.94
C PHE A 425 14.54 1.18 27.11
N ASP A 426 14.68 1.69 28.32
CA ASP A 426 14.02 1.14 29.51
C ASP A 426 12.49 1.20 29.39
N GLU A 427 11.96 2.27 28.79
CA GLU A 427 10.53 2.50 28.63
C GLU A 427 9.95 1.69 27.47
N ILE A 428 10.70 1.52 26.38
CA ILE A 428 10.20 0.81 25.19
C ILE A 428 10.50 -0.69 25.20
N SER A 429 11.49 -1.17 25.95
CA SER A 429 11.87 -2.58 25.97
C SER A 429 10.74 -3.54 26.36
N PRO A 430 9.79 -3.20 27.26
CA PRO A 430 8.62 -4.04 27.52
C PRO A 430 7.76 -4.27 26.28
N LEU A 431 7.72 -3.30 25.35
CA LEU A 431 6.95 -3.37 24.11
C LEU A 431 7.51 -4.39 23.12
N LEU A 432 8.77 -4.82 23.26
CA LEU A 432 9.34 -5.93 22.47
C LEU A 432 8.60 -7.27 22.71
N SER A 433 7.88 -7.39 23.82
CA SER A 433 7.01 -8.53 24.12
C SER A 433 5.51 -8.20 24.02
N HIS A 434 5.14 -7.04 23.48
CA HIS A 434 3.75 -6.59 23.38
C HIS A 434 2.85 -7.63 22.71
N PRO A 435 1.60 -7.84 23.17
CA PRO A 435 0.69 -8.84 22.60
C PRO A 435 0.39 -8.59 21.12
N TYR A 436 0.22 -7.34 20.71
CA TYR A 436 -0.04 -6.99 19.31
C TYR A 436 1.25 -7.00 18.48
N ILE A 437 1.20 -7.72 17.36
CA ILE A 437 2.33 -7.86 16.45
C ILE A 437 2.69 -6.50 15.79
N SER A 438 1.68 -5.68 15.48
CA SER A 438 1.86 -4.37 14.87
C SER A 438 2.72 -3.42 15.71
N VAL A 439 2.55 -3.42 17.04
CA VAL A 439 3.37 -2.63 17.96
C VAL A 439 4.82 -3.12 17.94
N ARG A 440 5.03 -4.46 18.02
CA ARG A 440 6.39 -5.03 17.96
C ARG A 440 7.07 -4.73 16.64
N GLU A 441 6.38 -4.86 15.50
CA GLU A 441 6.95 -4.59 14.18
C GLU A 441 7.31 -3.13 13.98
N THR A 442 6.45 -2.20 14.45
CA THR A 442 6.79 -0.77 14.47
C THR A 442 8.08 -0.54 15.26
N LEU A 443 8.15 -1.07 16.48
CA LEU A 443 9.33 -0.90 17.33
C LEU A 443 10.60 -1.53 16.72
N ILE A 444 10.49 -2.75 16.17
CA ILE A 444 11.60 -3.43 15.49
C ILE A 444 12.16 -2.58 14.35
N ASN A 445 11.30 -2.01 13.51
CA ASN A 445 11.73 -1.18 12.38
C ASN A 445 12.41 0.12 12.85
N LEU A 446 11.86 0.76 13.88
CA LEU A 446 12.40 2.00 14.42
C LEU A 446 13.78 1.79 15.09
N ILE A 447 13.91 0.74 15.90
CA ILE A 447 15.18 0.40 16.54
C ILE A 447 16.23 0.00 15.48
N ALA A 448 15.85 -0.80 14.47
CA ALA A 448 16.76 -1.19 13.40
C ALA A 448 17.31 0.03 12.62
N GLY A 449 16.52 1.09 12.46
CA GLY A 449 16.96 2.36 11.88
C GLY A 449 17.86 3.21 12.78
N LYS A 450 17.99 2.87 14.07
CA LYS A 450 18.79 3.61 15.09
C LYS A 450 19.73 2.67 15.85
N MET A 451 20.32 1.68 15.18
CA MET A 451 21.19 0.68 15.83
C MET A 451 22.33 1.30 16.63
N ASP A 452 22.94 2.40 16.15
CA ASP A 452 24.03 3.07 16.89
C ASP A 452 23.62 3.52 18.29
N MET A 453 22.34 3.79 18.50
CA MET A 453 21.78 4.24 19.77
C MET A 453 21.43 3.07 20.70
N TYR A 454 20.86 1.97 20.16
CA TYR A 454 20.24 0.90 20.93
C TYR A 454 21.04 -0.41 20.96
N GLU A 455 22.04 -0.58 20.09
CA GLU A 455 22.81 -1.82 19.98
C GLU A 455 23.41 -2.31 21.31
N PRO A 456 24.01 -1.45 22.17
CA PRO A 456 24.59 -1.94 23.42
C PRO A 456 23.59 -2.65 24.34
N ASP A 457 22.34 -2.18 24.39
CA ASP A 457 21.31 -2.76 25.24
C ASP A 457 20.76 -4.06 24.63
N LEU A 458 20.51 -4.06 23.30
CA LEU A 458 20.10 -5.25 22.58
C LEU A 458 21.14 -6.36 22.69
N ARG A 459 22.42 -6.02 22.53
CA ARG A 459 23.57 -6.93 22.69
C ARG A 459 23.59 -7.55 24.10
N ALA A 460 23.44 -6.74 25.14
CA ALA A 460 23.45 -7.23 26.49
C ALA A 460 22.35 -8.30 26.72
N VAL A 461 21.16 -8.08 26.17
CA VAL A 461 20.04 -9.04 26.26
C VAL A 461 20.37 -10.32 25.48
N ILE A 462 20.94 -10.21 24.28
CA ILE A 462 21.33 -11.37 23.44
C ILE A 462 22.41 -12.21 24.14
N LEU A 463 23.44 -11.58 24.67
CA LEU A 463 24.54 -12.27 25.38
C LEU A 463 24.05 -12.98 26.63
N GLU A 464 23.18 -12.33 27.42
CA GLU A 464 22.57 -12.95 28.59
C GLU A 464 21.75 -14.19 28.21
N PHE A 465 20.89 -14.08 27.19
CA PHE A 465 20.07 -15.18 26.72
C PHE A 465 20.93 -16.35 26.19
N ALA A 466 21.91 -16.08 25.35
CA ALA A 466 22.81 -17.09 24.79
C ALA A 466 23.57 -17.87 25.87
N SER A 467 24.05 -17.16 26.91
CA SER A 467 24.75 -17.79 28.03
C SER A 467 23.87 -18.78 28.81
N ARG A 468 22.58 -18.51 28.92
CA ARG A 468 21.59 -19.38 29.59
C ARG A 468 21.24 -20.61 28.73
N VAL A 469 21.13 -20.44 27.42
CA VAL A 469 20.93 -21.57 26.49
C VAL A 469 22.09 -22.56 26.64
N GLN A 470 23.34 -22.10 26.63
CA GLN A 470 24.54 -22.93 26.81
C GLN A 470 24.64 -23.58 28.22
N GLY A 471 24.11 -22.88 29.24
CA GLY A 471 24.10 -23.39 30.62
C GLY A 471 23.04 -24.47 30.92
N GLY A 472 22.17 -24.77 29.95
CA GLY A 472 21.09 -25.77 30.13
C GLY A 472 19.93 -25.28 31.01
N ASN A 473 19.85 -23.99 31.35
CA ASN A 473 18.83 -23.38 32.18
C ASN A 473 17.80 -22.58 31.36
N GLY A 474 17.49 -23.04 30.16
CA GLY A 474 16.58 -22.35 29.22
C GLY A 474 15.18 -22.05 29.79
N ASP A 475 14.70 -22.84 30.74
CA ASP A 475 13.37 -22.67 31.34
C ASP A 475 13.28 -21.58 32.43
N GLU A 476 14.42 -21.03 32.90
CA GLU A 476 14.48 -20.01 33.97
C GLU A 476 14.77 -18.59 33.45
N ILE A 477 14.43 -18.31 32.20
CA ILE A 477 14.76 -17.02 31.58
C ILE A 477 13.72 -15.97 31.97
N PRO A 478 14.10 -14.89 32.67
CA PRO A 478 13.16 -13.83 33.06
C PRO A 478 12.71 -12.98 31.87
N ILE A 479 13.37 -13.09 30.70
CA ILE A 479 13.06 -12.34 29.49
C ILE A 479 12.05 -13.15 28.67
N PRO A 480 10.89 -12.57 28.31
CA PRO A 480 9.92 -13.27 27.49
C PRO A 480 10.51 -13.68 26.13
N TYR A 481 10.32 -14.94 25.70
CA TYR A 481 10.73 -15.42 24.38
C TYR A 481 10.31 -14.49 23.23
N ARG A 482 9.17 -13.84 23.39
CA ARG A 482 8.65 -12.88 22.40
C ARG A 482 9.55 -11.63 22.29
N ALA A 483 10.12 -11.17 23.40
CA ALA A 483 11.09 -10.06 23.39
C ALA A 483 12.39 -10.47 22.70
N ILE A 484 12.92 -11.66 23.02
CA ILE A 484 14.12 -12.20 22.36
C ILE A 484 13.93 -12.28 20.84
N ARG A 485 12.82 -12.83 20.39
CA ARG A 485 12.51 -12.93 18.97
C ARG A 485 12.37 -11.56 18.30
N SER A 486 11.83 -10.56 19.01
CA SER A 486 11.77 -9.18 18.50
C SER A 486 13.16 -8.58 18.34
N ILE A 487 14.06 -8.80 19.30
CA ILE A 487 15.45 -8.34 19.23
C ILE A 487 16.22 -9.02 18.08
N LEU A 488 16.05 -10.35 17.91
CA LEU A 488 16.65 -11.07 16.77
C LEU A 488 16.18 -10.49 15.43
N LYS A 489 14.91 -10.13 15.32
CA LYS A 489 14.38 -9.47 14.12
C LYS A 489 14.95 -8.06 13.89
N VAL A 490 15.30 -7.31 14.96
CA VAL A 490 16.02 -6.05 14.80
C VAL A 490 17.35 -6.27 14.10
N TYR A 491 18.14 -7.24 14.57
CA TYR A 491 19.42 -7.57 13.95
C TYR A 491 19.28 -8.11 12.52
N ALA A 492 18.21 -8.83 12.23
CA ALA A 492 17.93 -9.33 10.88
C ALA A 492 17.45 -8.25 9.89
N LYS A 493 17.19 -7.03 10.35
CA LYS A 493 16.77 -5.89 9.52
C LYS A 493 17.78 -4.75 9.48
N ALA A 494 18.60 -4.62 10.53
CA ALA A 494 19.54 -3.52 10.65
C ALA A 494 20.75 -3.70 9.71
N GLU A 495 21.22 -2.62 9.11
CA GLU A 495 22.53 -2.61 8.43
C GLU A 495 23.66 -2.62 9.47
N TYR A 496 23.79 -3.73 10.19
CA TYR A 496 24.74 -3.92 11.26
C TYR A 496 25.54 -5.21 11.07
N TYR A 497 26.86 -5.10 11.15
CA TYR A 497 27.76 -6.23 11.01
C TYR A 497 28.35 -6.63 12.37
N PRO A 498 28.29 -7.91 12.78
CA PRO A 498 28.67 -8.34 14.12
C PRO A 498 30.19 -8.46 14.30
N ASP A 499 30.60 -8.42 15.55
CA ASP A 499 31.90 -8.93 15.99
C ASP A 499 31.82 -10.40 16.43
N GLU A 500 32.96 -10.96 16.86
CA GLU A 500 33.10 -12.34 17.25
C GLU A 500 32.23 -12.71 18.46
N GLU A 501 32.03 -11.78 19.42
CA GLU A 501 31.22 -12.00 20.60
C GLU A 501 29.74 -12.15 20.26
N LEU A 502 29.18 -11.21 19.48
CA LEU A 502 27.78 -11.24 19.07
C LEU A 502 27.50 -12.43 18.15
N SER A 503 28.39 -12.73 17.20
CA SER A 503 28.24 -13.91 16.32
C SER A 503 28.23 -15.20 17.11
N GLY A 504 29.13 -15.32 18.09
CA GLY A 504 29.16 -16.48 19.00
C GLY A 504 27.87 -16.65 19.79
N ALA A 505 27.29 -15.55 20.25
CA ALA A 505 26.00 -15.56 20.95
C ALA A 505 24.84 -15.98 20.05
N VAL A 506 24.77 -15.48 18.82
CA VAL A 506 23.73 -15.86 17.84
C VAL A 506 23.88 -17.34 17.45
N LEU A 507 25.11 -17.83 17.24
CA LEU A 507 25.35 -19.25 16.99
C LEU A 507 24.91 -20.13 18.19
N ALA A 508 25.15 -19.69 19.42
CA ALA A 508 24.69 -20.41 20.61
C ALA A 508 23.16 -20.50 20.71
N MET A 509 22.43 -19.50 20.20
CA MET A 509 20.97 -19.53 20.14
C MET A 509 20.42 -20.62 19.22
N MET A 510 21.20 -21.13 18.28
CA MET A 510 20.82 -22.26 17.41
C MET A 510 20.78 -23.59 18.18
N GLU A 511 21.25 -23.62 19.41
CA GLU A 511 21.10 -24.75 20.32
C GLU A 511 19.84 -24.65 21.22
N SER A 512 19.04 -23.58 21.07
CA SER A 512 17.79 -23.40 21.83
C SER A 512 16.78 -24.49 21.52
N ASP A 513 16.02 -24.93 22.53
CA ASP A 513 14.90 -25.84 22.35
C ASP A 513 13.74 -25.21 21.54
N ASP A 514 13.61 -23.89 21.54
CA ASP A 514 12.61 -23.17 20.75
C ASP A 514 13.06 -23.04 19.28
N TRP A 515 12.37 -23.74 18.40
CA TRP A 515 12.65 -23.73 16.96
C TRP A 515 12.54 -22.31 16.34
N ALA A 516 11.67 -21.45 16.88
CA ALA A 516 11.47 -20.12 16.32
C ALA A 516 12.66 -19.20 16.62
N ILE A 517 13.32 -19.38 17.76
CA ILE A 517 14.59 -18.70 18.07
C ILE A 517 15.69 -19.21 17.15
N ARG A 518 15.76 -20.54 16.91
CA ARG A 518 16.74 -21.09 15.97
C ARG A 518 16.54 -20.52 14.55
N ALA A 519 15.29 -20.47 14.07
CA ALA A 519 14.97 -19.89 12.76
C ALA A 519 15.33 -18.40 12.67
N ASP A 520 14.99 -17.60 13.70
CA ASP A 520 15.33 -16.19 13.74
C ASP A 520 16.86 -15.97 13.79
N ALA A 521 17.62 -16.83 14.49
CA ALA A 521 19.09 -16.81 14.50
C ALA A 521 19.69 -17.12 13.11
N VAL A 522 19.13 -18.09 12.39
CA VAL A 522 19.53 -18.40 10.99
C VAL A 522 19.31 -17.20 10.08
N ARG A 523 18.18 -16.51 10.19
CA ARG A 523 17.90 -15.31 9.40
C ARG A 523 18.94 -14.21 9.61
N ILE A 524 19.41 -14.04 10.84
CA ILE A 524 20.46 -13.04 11.14
C ILE A 524 21.74 -13.39 10.38
N VAL A 525 22.16 -14.65 10.42
CA VAL A 525 23.40 -15.08 9.73
C VAL A 525 23.26 -14.90 8.22
N ASN A 526 22.09 -15.24 7.65
CA ASN A 526 21.83 -15.02 6.22
C ASN A 526 21.89 -13.52 5.89
N HIS A 527 21.29 -12.66 6.72
CA HIS A 527 21.35 -11.21 6.53
C HIS A 527 22.78 -10.65 6.63
N TRP A 528 23.61 -11.13 7.54
CA TRP A 528 25.02 -10.75 7.61
C TRP A 528 25.81 -11.15 6.36
N ASN A 529 25.52 -12.35 5.80
CA ASN A 529 26.09 -12.78 4.52
C ASN A 529 25.69 -11.84 3.39
N GLU A 530 24.44 -11.40 3.36
CA GLU A 530 23.93 -10.43 2.36
C GLU A 530 24.64 -9.07 2.49
N ILE A 531 24.74 -8.53 3.72
CA ILE A 531 25.46 -7.27 3.97
C ILE A 531 26.94 -7.38 3.54
N ALA A 532 27.62 -8.48 3.85
CA ALA A 532 29.01 -8.70 3.49
C ALA A 532 29.18 -8.75 1.97
N ARG A 533 28.30 -9.45 1.23
CA ARG A 533 28.30 -9.48 -0.25
C ARG A 533 28.05 -8.10 -0.84
N LYS A 534 27.04 -7.38 -0.34
CA LYS A 534 26.74 -6.00 -0.78
C LYS A 534 27.93 -5.06 -0.55
N ALA A 535 28.64 -5.21 0.58
CA ALA A 535 29.85 -4.43 0.86
C ALA A 535 30.95 -4.70 -0.17
N LEU A 536 31.08 -5.92 -0.68
CA LEU A 536 32.06 -6.26 -1.73
C LEU A 536 31.82 -5.48 -3.03
N ASP A 537 30.54 -5.27 -3.38
CA ASP A 537 30.14 -4.58 -4.60
C ASP A 537 30.20 -3.05 -4.47
N THR A 538 30.03 -2.51 -3.27
CA THR A 538 29.83 -1.07 -3.04
C THR A 538 30.95 -0.37 -2.28
N SER A 539 31.84 -1.11 -1.60
CA SER A 539 32.90 -0.54 -0.76
C SER A 539 34.02 0.10 -1.61
N ALA A 540 34.46 1.25 -1.15
CA ALA A 540 35.66 1.91 -1.65
C ALA A 540 36.96 1.18 -1.27
N ASP A 541 36.89 0.28 -0.27
CA ASP A 541 38.01 -0.58 0.19
C ASP A 541 37.66 -2.06 0.00
N PRO A 542 38.03 -2.65 -1.14
CA PRO A 542 37.78 -4.07 -1.42
C PRO A 542 38.46 -5.01 -0.41
N SER A 543 39.56 -4.60 0.22
CA SER A 543 40.26 -5.45 1.18
C SER A 543 39.45 -5.60 2.47
N TYR A 544 38.82 -4.55 2.91
CA TYR A 544 37.90 -4.60 4.05
C TYR A 544 36.66 -5.43 3.73
N ALA A 545 36.06 -5.23 2.57
CA ALA A 545 34.90 -5.99 2.13
C ALA A 545 35.20 -7.50 2.05
N MET A 546 36.39 -7.90 1.58
CA MET A 546 36.77 -9.32 1.59
C MET A 546 36.88 -9.90 2.99
N VAL A 547 37.40 -9.15 3.96
CA VAL A 547 37.45 -9.61 5.36
C VAL A 547 36.05 -9.85 5.92
N LEU A 548 35.08 -9.01 5.57
CA LEU A 548 33.68 -9.20 5.96
C LEU A 548 33.11 -10.47 5.34
N VAL A 549 33.37 -10.74 4.06
CA VAL A 549 32.90 -11.95 3.38
C VAL A 549 33.52 -13.20 3.99
N ASP A 550 34.84 -13.24 4.17
CA ASP A 550 35.53 -14.39 4.77
C ASP A 550 34.98 -14.71 6.18
N TYR A 551 34.67 -13.66 6.93
CA TYR A 551 34.10 -13.82 8.26
C TYR A 551 32.64 -14.31 8.22
N ALA A 552 31.82 -13.77 7.31
CA ALA A 552 30.44 -14.22 7.11
C ALA A 552 30.39 -15.69 6.67
N GLU A 553 31.27 -16.12 5.76
CA GLU A 553 31.40 -17.53 5.33
C GLU A 553 31.81 -18.46 6.49
N TRP A 554 32.67 -17.98 7.38
CA TRP A 554 33.01 -18.73 8.60
C TRP A 554 31.79 -18.89 9.52
N VAL A 555 31.02 -17.82 9.77
CA VAL A 555 29.81 -17.87 10.61
C VAL A 555 28.78 -18.80 9.99
N ASP A 556 28.55 -18.75 8.67
CA ASP A 556 27.64 -19.65 7.95
C ASP A 556 28.08 -21.12 8.08
N SER A 557 29.37 -21.39 7.95
CA SER A 557 29.92 -22.74 8.12
C SER A 557 29.67 -23.31 9.51
N GLU A 558 29.85 -22.50 10.56
CA GLU A 558 29.56 -22.91 11.94
C GLU A 558 28.07 -23.12 12.18
N MET A 559 27.21 -22.24 11.65
CA MET A 559 25.76 -22.39 11.67
C MET A 559 25.33 -23.76 11.10
N ARG A 560 25.81 -24.09 9.89
CA ARG A 560 25.48 -25.37 9.23
C ARG A 560 26.01 -26.57 10.02
N ARG A 561 27.16 -26.44 10.67
CA ARG A 561 27.72 -27.46 11.54
C ARG A 561 26.84 -27.74 12.78
N ILE A 562 26.31 -26.68 13.41
CA ILE A 562 25.43 -26.79 14.58
C ILE A 562 24.11 -27.42 14.18
N LEU A 563 23.52 -26.97 13.06
CA LEU A 563 22.21 -27.41 12.59
C LEU A 563 22.23 -28.66 11.70
N VAL A 564 23.33 -29.43 11.69
CA VAL A 564 23.49 -30.62 10.84
C VAL A 564 22.39 -31.71 11.07
N ARG A 565 21.72 -31.70 12.22
CA ARG A 565 20.65 -32.62 12.57
C ARG A 565 19.31 -31.92 12.78
N GLU A 566 19.15 -30.70 12.29
CA GLU A 566 17.88 -29.98 12.39
C GLU A 566 16.80 -30.71 11.56
N GLU A 567 15.63 -30.88 12.14
CA GLU A 567 14.47 -31.56 11.54
C GLU A 567 13.27 -30.64 11.41
N ASN A 568 13.28 -29.46 12.07
CA ASN A 568 12.15 -28.52 12.00
C ASN A 568 12.08 -27.88 10.60
N PRO A 569 10.94 -28.02 9.90
CA PRO A 569 10.81 -27.55 8.51
C PRO A 569 10.98 -26.03 8.35
N TYR A 570 10.64 -25.24 9.36
CA TYR A 570 10.81 -23.79 9.31
C TYR A 570 12.28 -23.36 9.47
N VAL A 571 13.03 -24.04 10.34
CA VAL A 571 14.47 -23.82 10.48
C VAL A 571 15.21 -24.26 9.23
N LEU A 572 14.84 -25.43 8.67
CA LEU A 572 15.39 -25.95 7.43
C LEU A 572 15.07 -25.03 6.23
N PHE A 573 13.90 -24.40 6.20
CA PHE A 573 13.55 -23.43 5.18
C PHE A 573 14.50 -22.23 5.23
N GLU A 574 14.72 -21.64 6.38
CA GLU A 574 15.65 -20.52 6.52
C GLU A 574 17.11 -20.93 6.23
N LEU A 575 17.50 -22.12 6.66
CA LEU A 575 18.87 -22.64 6.45
C LEU A 575 19.20 -22.89 4.96
N ASN A 576 18.19 -23.23 4.15
CA ASN A 576 18.33 -23.52 2.72
C ASN A 576 17.79 -22.40 1.82
N ARG A 577 17.48 -21.26 2.38
CA ARG A 577 17.05 -20.08 1.63
C ARG A 577 18.25 -19.63 0.78
N GLU A 578 18.15 -19.85 -0.53
CA GLU A 578 19.06 -19.23 -1.50
C GLU A 578 18.55 -17.82 -1.78
N ASP A 579 19.42 -16.83 -1.68
CA ASP A 579 19.12 -15.41 -1.90
C ASP A 579 18.70 -15.11 -3.34
#